data_6d6eff86c796c3e9663245046f559b22
#
_entry.id   6d6eff86c796c3e9663245046f559b22
#
_cell.length_a   1.000
_cell.length_b   1.000
_cell.length_c   1.000
_cell.angle_alpha   90.00
_cell.angle_beta   90.00
_cell.angle_gamma   90.00
#
_symmetry.space_group_name_H-M   'P 1'
#
loop_
_entity.id
_entity.type
_entity.pdbx_description
1 polymer ?
#
loop_
_entity_poly.entity_id
_entity_poly.type
_entity_poly.pdbx_seq_one_letter_code
_entity_poly.pdbx_strand_id
1 'polypeptide(L)'
;MYEPNVVGDWQEYDEHAGLRVRVHGLHAQEPPRGRDAAAEGLAYFSLRVTVENRGPERFGIHLEDGQLDVRIGPDGESAFLDWRNSQFIEGYDIYPLRRATAVLFAAGPEAALARVDIQVHLRIDEEWADRRMWSGGLGLQEDGTGPAAATAHEGLACQVSNFLRGQAEEGTA
;
A
#
# COMPACT_ATOMS: atom_id res chain seq x y z
N MET A 1 -6.05 -4.11 -25.35
CA MET A 1 -4.84 -3.67 -24.59
C MET A 1 -5.36 -3.07 -23.30
N TYR A 2 -5.08 -3.70 -22.18
CA TYR A 2 -5.57 -3.24 -20.88
C TYR A 2 -4.65 -2.09 -20.44
N GLU A 3 -5.20 -0.89 -20.38
CA GLU A 3 -4.45 0.25 -19.86
C GLU A 3 -4.52 0.16 -18.32
N PRO A 4 -3.40 0.04 -17.62
CA PRO A 4 -3.43 -0.05 -16.16
C PRO A 4 -3.96 1.26 -15.59
N ASN A 5 -4.76 1.16 -14.53
CA ASN A 5 -5.22 2.35 -13.82
C ASN A 5 -4.04 3.10 -13.19
N VAL A 6 -4.18 4.40 -13.10
CA VAL A 6 -3.19 5.24 -12.46
C VAL A 6 -3.27 5.05 -10.94
N VAL A 7 -2.13 5.01 -10.28
CA VAL A 7 -2.07 5.03 -8.81
C VAL A 7 -2.90 6.20 -8.27
N GLY A 8 -3.81 5.92 -7.38
CA GLY A 8 -4.78 6.87 -6.85
C GLY A 8 -6.22 6.61 -7.30
N ASP A 9 -6.42 5.87 -8.38
CA ASP A 9 -7.75 5.56 -8.88
C ASP A 9 -8.43 4.46 -8.08
N TRP A 10 -9.74 4.58 -7.89
CA TRP A 10 -10.57 3.53 -7.36
C TRP A 10 -10.94 2.54 -8.46
N GLN A 11 -10.92 1.25 -8.13
CA GLN A 11 -11.44 0.18 -8.97
C GLN A 11 -12.53 -0.58 -8.22
N GLU A 12 -13.65 -0.79 -8.87
CA GLU A 12 -14.78 -1.53 -8.31
C GLU A 12 -14.70 -3.01 -8.70
N TYR A 13 -15.24 -3.86 -7.83
CA TYR A 13 -15.46 -5.28 -8.13
C TYR A 13 -16.92 -5.47 -8.53
N ASP A 14 -17.16 -5.71 -9.81
CA ASP A 14 -18.51 -5.79 -10.38
C ASP A 14 -19.35 -6.92 -9.77
N GLU A 15 -18.68 -8.00 -9.35
CA GLU A 15 -19.34 -9.16 -8.71
C GLU A 15 -19.65 -8.94 -7.23
N HIS A 16 -19.11 -7.90 -6.63
CA HIS A 16 -19.27 -7.56 -5.20
C HIS A 16 -19.74 -6.11 -5.07
N ALA A 17 -21.04 -5.91 -5.30
CA ALA A 17 -21.64 -4.58 -5.39
C ALA A 17 -21.25 -3.63 -4.25
N GLY A 18 -20.61 -2.52 -4.61
CA GLY A 18 -20.14 -1.49 -3.70
C GLY A 18 -18.78 -1.72 -3.09
N LEU A 19 -18.14 -2.86 -3.32
CA LEU A 19 -16.77 -3.10 -2.90
C LEU A 19 -15.79 -2.51 -3.90
N ARG A 20 -14.85 -1.71 -3.42
CA ARG A 20 -13.82 -1.08 -4.24
C ARG A 20 -12.46 -1.06 -3.57
N VAL A 21 -11.44 -1.00 -4.36
CA VAL A 21 -10.05 -0.97 -3.92
C VAL A 21 -9.29 0.18 -4.55
N ARG A 22 -8.34 0.74 -3.83
CA ARG A 22 -7.49 1.83 -4.28
C ARG A 22 -6.06 1.60 -3.80
N VAL A 23 -5.12 1.75 -4.70
CA VAL A 23 -3.71 1.93 -4.35
C VAL A 23 -3.43 3.41 -4.27
N HIS A 24 -3.02 3.88 -3.10
CA HIS A 24 -2.64 5.28 -2.87
C HIS A 24 -1.25 5.55 -3.44
N GLY A 25 -0.91 6.84 -3.54
CA GLY A 25 0.39 7.28 -4.01
C GLY A 25 1.57 6.66 -3.27
N LEU A 26 2.67 6.53 -3.97
CA LEU A 26 3.93 6.06 -3.42
C LEU A 26 4.62 7.18 -2.66
N HIS A 27 5.19 6.86 -1.51
CA HIS A 27 5.88 7.82 -0.67
C HIS A 27 7.30 7.34 -0.36
N ALA A 28 8.29 8.21 -0.57
CA ALA A 28 9.66 7.94 -0.17
C ALA A 28 9.74 7.76 1.35
N GLN A 29 10.54 6.81 1.79
CA GLN A 29 10.75 6.48 3.19
C GLN A 29 12.24 6.46 3.52
N GLU A 30 12.57 6.73 4.78
CA GLU A 30 13.91 6.48 5.29
C GLU A 30 14.09 4.99 5.59
N PRO A 31 15.32 4.45 5.44
CA PRO A 31 15.60 3.07 5.80
C PRO A 31 15.29 2.81 7.28
N PRO A 32 14.76 1.62 7.63
CA PRO A 32 14.51 1.26 9.01
C PRO A 32 15.80 1.31 9.84
N ARG A 33 15.70 1.83 11.05
CA ARG A 33 16.84 1.89 11.98
C ARG A 33 17.36 0.47 12.28
N GLY A 34 18.67 0.29 12.24
CA GLY A 34 19.34 -0.97 12.59
C GLY A 34 19.64 -1.91 11.42
N ARG A 35 19.27 -1.57 10.22
CA ARG A 35 19.86 -2.16 9.01
C ARG A 35 21.04 -1.32 8.57
N ASP A 36 22.11 -1.96 8.16
CA ASP A 36 23.23 -1.28 7.53
C ASP A 36 22.68 -0.26 6.53
N ALA A 37 23.19 0.94 6.65
CA ALA A 37 22.78 2.06 5.81
C ALA A 37 22.60 1.56 4.39
N ALA A 38 21.48 1.90 3.81
CA ALA A 38 21.01 1.43 2.53
C ALA A 38 22.14 1.00 1.61
N ALA A 39 22.13 -0.25 1.18
CA ALA A 39 23.04 -0.67 0.12
C ALA A 39 23.00 0.41 -0.96
N GLU A 40 24.15 0.87 -1.40
CA GLU A 40 24.26 1.98 -2.34
C GLU A 40 23.26 1.81 -3.49
N GLY A 41 22.45 2.83 -3.74
CA GLY A 41 21.47 2.85 -4.83
C GLY A 41 20.11 2.25 -4.51
N LEU A 42 19.86 1.76 -3.28
CA LEU A 42 18.51 1.35 -2.85
C LEU A 42 17.74 2.52 -2.27
N ALA A 43 16.49 2.65 -2.66
CA ALA A 43 15.54 3.58 -2.08
C ALA A 43 14.38 2.81 -1.43
N TYR A 44 13.87 3.36 -0.33
CA TYR A 44 12.75 2.82 0.41
C TYR A 44 11.50 3.65 0.12
N PHE A 45 10.38 2.99 0.02
CA PHE A 45 9.08 3.64 -0.20
C PHE A 45 7.97 2.88 0.52
N SER A 46 6.86 3.57 0.71
CA SER A 46 5.63 2.98 1.20
C SER A 46 4.48 3.18 0.23
N LEU A 47 3.53 2.30 0.31
CA LEU A 47 2.26 2.42 -0.39
C LEU A 47 1.13 1.93 0.51
N ARG A 48 -0.08 2.42 0.27
CA ARG A 48 -1.28 1.98 0.97
C ARG A 48 -2.28 1.40 0.00
N VAL A 49 -2.91 0.31 0.40
CA VAL A 49 -4.03 -0.29 -0.31
C VAL A 49 -5.26 -0.20 0.58
N THR A 50 -6.27 0.53 0.15
CA THR A 50 -7.52 0.66 0.87
C THR A 50 -8.63 -0.09 0.16
N VAL A 51 -9.31 -0.94 0.90
CA VAL A 51 -10.55 -1.60 0.46
C VAL A 51 -11.71 -0.95 1.19
N GLU A 52 -12.72 -0.50 0.47
CA GLU A 52 -13.88 0.20 1.01
C GLU A 52 -15.16 -0.49 0.55
N ASN A 53 -16.08 -0.67 1.48
CA ASN A 53 -17.40 -1.20 1.20
C ASN A 53 -18.44 -0.07 1.24
N ARG A 54 -18.97 0.28 0.09
CA ARG A 54 -20.08 1.24 -0.07
C ARG A 54 -21.42 0.56 -0.35
N GLY A 55 -21.40 -0.76 -0.42
CA GLY A 55 -22.59 -1.56 -0.67
C GLY A 55 -23.38 -1.90 0.61
N PRO A 56 -24.48 -2.61 0.45
CA PRO A 56 -25.36 -2.96 1.57
C PRO A 56 -24.93 -4.24 2.31
N GLU A 57 -24.03 -5.03 1.74
CA GLU A 57 -23.64 -6.32 2.28
C GLU A 57 -22.27 -6.26 2.98
N ARG A 58 -22.02 -7.20 3.90
CA ARG A 58 -20.72 -7.40 4.52
C ARG A 58 -19.85 -8.27 3.62
N PHE A 59 -18.55 -8.01 3.58
CA PHE A 59 -17.57 -8.83 2.88
C PHE A 59 -16.41 -9.21 3.82
N GLY A 60 -16.00 -10.46 3.78
CA GLY A 60 -14.76 -10.92 4.42
C GLY A 60 -13.58 -10.68 3.49
N ILE A 61 -12.56 -9.96 3.95
CA ILE A 61 -11.44 -9.54 3.10
C ILE A 61 -10.13 -10.09 3.63
N HIS A 62 -9.32 -10.63 2.72
CA HIS A 62 -7.92 -10.96 2.94
C HIS A 62 -7.03 -10.27 1.91
N LEU A 63 -5.98 -9.65 2.39
CA LEU A 63 -4.88 -9.12 1.59
C LEU A 63 -3.58 -9.36 2.35
N GLU A 64 -2.88 -10.40 1.97
CA GLU A 64 -1.65 -10.86 2.61
C GLU A 64 -0.45 -10.78 1.66
N ASP A 65 0.72 -11.11 2.16
CA ASP A 65 1.91 -11.32 1.33
C ASP A 65 1.62 -12.37 0.25
N GLY A 66 2.14 -12.17 -0.94
CA GLY A 66 1.85 -13.02 -2.11
C GLY A 66 0.57 -12.65 -2.88
N GLN A 67 -0.34 -11.87 -2.28
CA GLN A 67 -1.50 -11.29 -2.96
C GLN A 67 -1.20 -9.90 -3.56
N LEU A 68 -0.04 -9.37 -3.22
CA LEU A 68 0.50 -8.13 -3.74
C LEU A 68 1.76 -8.42 -4.54
N ASP A 69 1.80 -7.93 -5.76
CA ASP A 69 2.99 -7.98 -6.61
C ASP A 69 3.37 -6.54 -6.99
N VAL A 70 4.57 -6.14 -6.59
CA VAL A 70 5.11 -4.81 -6.85
C VAL A 70 6.29 -4.96 -7.80
N ARG A 71 6.12 -4.49 -9.01
CA ARG A 71 7.11 -4.52 -10.08
C ARG A 71 7.66 -3.14 -10.35
N ILE A 72 8.96 -3.05 -10.55
CA ILE A 72 9.68 -1.78 -10.71
C ILE A 72 10.53 -1.77 -11.98
N GLY A 73 10.72 -0.59 -12.51
CA GLY A 73 11.53 -0.36 -13.68
C GLY A 73 10.93 -0.86 -15.00
N PRO A 74 11.62 -0.62 -16.10
CA PRO A 74 11.15 -1.01 -17.43
C PRO A 74 11.10 -2.54 -17.65
N ASP A 75 11.93 -3.27 -16.93
CA ASP A 75 12.04 -4.73 -17.06
C ASP A 75 11.09 -5.48 -16.09
N GLY A 76 10.37 -4.74 -15.24
CA GLY A 76 9.39 -5.31 -14.32
C GLY A 76 10.01 -6.21 -13.24
N GLU A 77 11.14 -5.81 -12.69
CA GLU A 77 11.77 -6.52 -11.59
C GLU A 77 10.91 -6.45 -10.32
N SER A 78 10.95 -7.49 -9.51
CA SER A 78 10.24 -7.49 -8.22
C SER A 78 10.90 -6.51 -7.25
N ALA A 79 10.11 -5.62 -6.65
CA ALA A 79 10.56 -4.85 -5.51
C ALA A 79 10.75 -5.77 -4.30
N PHE A 80 11.68 -5.43 -3.43
CA PHE A 80 11.82 -6.09 -2.14
C PHE A 80 10.73 -5.60 -1.19
N LEU A 81 9.82 -6.49 -0.82
CA LEU A 81 8.75 -6.18 0.13
C LEU A 81 9.22 -6.44 1.56
N ASP A 82 9.19 -5.42 2.41
CA ASP A 82 9.50 -5.56 3.84
C ASP A 82 8.22 -5.98 4.58
N TRP A 83 7.92 -7.26 4.51
CA TRP A 83 6.71 -7.83 5.10
C TRP A 83 6.68 -7.73 6.63
N ARG A 84 7.84 -7.61 7.31
CA ARG A 84 7.91 -7.47 8.78
C ARG A 84 7.39 -6.14 9.28
N ASN A 85 7.62 -5.07 8.51
CA ASN A 85 7.15 -3.72 8.84
C ASN A 85 5.84 -3.38 8.14
N SER A 86 5.37 -4.24 7.24
CA SER A 86 4.11 -4.05 6.53
C SER A 86 2.93 -4.54 7.36
N GLN A 87 1.79 -3.87 7.19
CA GLN A 87 0.51 -4.25 7.80
C GLN A 87 -0.44 -4.71 6.70
N PHE A 88 -0.81 -5.96 6.75
CA PHE A 88 -1.74 -6.58 5.82
C PHE A 88 -3.18 -6.57 6.37
N ILE A 89 -4.13 -7.00 5.56
CA ILE A 89 -5.52 -7.19 5.98
C ILE A 89 -5.74 -8.69 6.17
N GLU A 90 -5.71 -9.15 7.40
CA GLU A 90 -5.84 -10.56 7.74
C GLU A 90 -7.26 -10.85 8.24
N GLY A 91 -8.10 -11.47 7.40
CA GLY A 91 -9.41 -11.94 7.78
C GLY A 91 -10.32 -10.86 8.37
N TYR A 92 -10.49 -9.76 7.70
CA TYR A 92 -11.25 -8.63 8.20
C TYR A 92 -12.64 -8.53 7.55
N ASP A 93 -13.68 -8.48 8.39
CA ASP A 93 -15.04 -8.24 7.93
C ASP A 93 -15.31 -6.75 7.70
N ILE A 94 -15.52 -6.37 6.44
CA ILE A 94 -15.86 -4.99 6.09
C ILE A 94 -17.36 -4.84 5.99
N TYR A 95 -17.95 -4.22 6.98
CA TYR A 95 -19.37 -3.86 7.00
C TYR A 95 -19.67 -2.66 6.07
N PRO A 96 -20.94 -2.43 5.72
CA PRO A 96 -21.33 -1.26 4.94
C PRO A 96 -20.78 0.05 5.50
N LEU A 97 -20.28 0.93 4.62
CA LEU A 97 -19.64 2.21 4.92
C LEU A 97 -18.34 2.12 5.75
N ARG A 98 -17.69 0.96 5.75
CA ARG A 98 -16.40 0.74 6.40
C ARG A 98 -15.31 0.49 5.38
N ARG A 99 -14.07 0.63 5.85
CA ARG A 99 -12.87 0.40 5.05
C ARG A 99 -11.78 -0.27 5.88
N ALA A 100 -10.91 -0.98 5.20
CA ALA A 100 -9.67 -1.51 5.76
C ALA A 100 -8.49 -1.05 4.90
N THR A 101 -7.34 -0.84 5.51
CA THR A 101 -6.15 -0.34 4.83
C THR A 101 -4.95 -1.20 5.17
N ALA A 102 -4.26 -1.68 4.14
CA ALA A 102 -2.94 -2.26 4.25
C ALA A 102 -1.89 -1.17 4.04
N VAL A 103 -0.82 -1.19 4.82
CA VAL A 103 0.33 -0.30 4.68
C VAL A 103 1.56 -1.14 4.40
N LEU A 104 2.20 -0.90 3.27
CA LEU A 104 3.27 -1.72 2.75
C LEU A 104 4.55 -0.90 2.63
N PHE A 105 5.64 -1.50 3.05
CA PHE A 105 6.98 -0.95 2.90
C PHE A 105 7.78 -1.80 1.93
N ALA A 106 8.45 -1.16 1.01
CA ALA A 106 9.22 -1.83 -0.02
C ALA A 106 10.51 -1.06 -0.33
N ALA A 107 11.42 -1.72 -1.01
CA ALA A 107 12.68 -1.15 -1.46
C ALA A 107 13.01 -1.62 -2.87
N GLY A 108 13.77 -0.81 -3.58
CA GLY A 108 14.30 -1.15 -4.88
C GLY A 108 15.36 -0.16 -5.33
N PRO A 109 16.05 -0.43 -6.45
CA PRO A 109 16.98 0.52 -7.03
C PRO A 109 16.29 1.86 -7.31
N GLU A 110 16.88 2.95 -6.82
CA GLU A 110 16.30 4.30 -6.94
C GLU A 110 15.93 4.64 -8.39
N ALA A 111 16.80 4.32 -9.33
CA ALA A 111 16.57 4.57 -10.74
C ALA A 111 15.36 3.81 -11.33
N ALA A 112 14.99 2.69 -10.75
CA ALA A 112 13.85 1.88 -11.17
C ALA A 112 12.50 2.39 -10.64
N LEU A 113 12.50 3.22 -9.61
CA LEU A 113 11.28 3.67 -8.93
C LEU A 113 10.49 4.76 -9.69
N ALA A 114 11.02 5.25 -10.81
CA ALA A 114 10.26 6.12 -11.72
C ALA A 114 9.06 5.40 -12.35
N ARG A 115 9.10 4.07 -12.40
CA ARG A 115 8.00 3.22 -12.87
C ARG A 115 7.75 2.10 -11.86
N VAL A 116 6.55 2.07 -11.32
CA VAL A 116 6.10 1.04 -10.40
C VAL A 116 4.73 0.54 -10.83
N ASP A 117 4.64 -0.75 -11.07
CA ASP A 117 3.39 -1.43 -11.38
C ASP A 117 2.98 -2.28 -10.15
N ILE A 118 1.76 -2.10 -9.70
CA ILE A 118 1.24 -2.74 -8.48
C ILE A 118 0.04 -3.59 -8.86
N GLN A 119 0.11 -4.86 -8.56
CA GLN A 119 -0.98 -5.80 -8.77
C GLN A 119 -1.54 -6.25 -7.42
N VAL A 120 -2.85 -6.17 -7.28
CA VAL A 120 -3.60 -6.62 -6.11
C VAL A 120 -4.49 -7.79 -6.51
N HIS A 121 -4.36 -8.90 -5.79
CA HIS A 121 -5.20 -10.09 -5.93
C HIS A 121 -5.94 -10.34 -4.62
N LEU A 122 -7.07 -9.67 -4.48
CA LEU A 122 -7.86 -9.70 -3.25
C LEU A 122 -8.61 -11.03 -3.12
N ARG A 123 -8.72 -11.52 -1.88
CA ARG A 123 -9.61 -12.63 -1.55
C ARG A 123 -10.82 -12.08 -0.81
N ILE A 124 -12.00 -12.35 -1.34
CA ILE A 124 -13.28 -11.84 -0.88
C ILE A 124 -14.19 -13.03 -0.56
N ASP A 125 -14.69 -13.12 0.68
CA ASP A 125 -15.55 -14.22 1.14
C ASP A 125 -14.99 -15.62 0.78
N GLU A 126 -13.69 -15.80 1.01
CA GLU A 126 -12.94 -17.04 0.70
C GLU A 126 -12.72 -17.32 -0.79
N GLU A 127 -13.18 -16.46 -1.70
CA GLU A 127 -13.00 -16.59 -3.14
C GLU A 127 -12.00 -15.59 -3.69
N TRP A 128 -11.28 -15.96 -4.74
CA TRP A 128 -10.35 -15.07 -5.42
C TRP A 128 -11.09 -14.11 -6.35
N ALA A 129 -10.93 -12.82 -6.07
CA ALA A 129 -11.44 -11.79 -6.96
C ALA A 129 -10.51 -11.58 -8.16
N ASP A 130 -10.99 -10.87 -9.16
CA ASP A 130 -10.17 -10.47 -10.29
C ASP A 130 -8.97 -9.63 -9.85
N ARG A 131 -7.85 -9.86 -10.49
CA ARG A 131 -6.65 -9.07 -10.28
C ARG A 131 -6.87 -7.64 -10.76
N ARG A 132 -6.44 -6.69 -9.95
CA ARG A 132 -6.47 -5.27 -10.28
C ARG A 132 -5.03 -4.74 -10.35
N MET A 133 -4.78 -3.83 -11.29
CA MET A 133 -3.43 -3.30 -11.53
C MET A 133 -3.45 -1.78 -11.58
N TRP A 134 -2.42 -1.19 -11.01
CA TRP A 134 -2.13 0.24 -11.05
C TRP A 134 -0.71 0.47 -11.51
N SER A 135 -0.50 1.57 -12.23
CA SER A 135 0.82 2.06 -12.59
C SER A 135 1.06 3.45 -12.03
N GLY A 136 2.27 3.68 -11.59
CA GLY A 136 2.70 4.96 -11.06
C GLY A 136 4.22 5.03 -10.94
N GLY A 137 4.71 5.91 -10.11
CA GLY A 137 6.14 6.05 -9.85
C GLY A 137 6.41 7.01 -8.71
N LEU A 138 7.58 6.87 -8.11
CA LEU A 138 8.06 7.79 -7.11
C LEU A 138 8.51 9.08 -7.80
N GLY A 139 7.98 10.22 -7.36
CA GLY A 139 8.30 11.54 -7.95
C GLY A 139 7.40 11.99 -9.11
N LEU A 140 6.47 11.15 -9.59
CA LEU A 140 5.53 11.53 -10.65
C LEU A 140 4.23 12.21 -10.14
N GLN A 141 4.13 12.45 -8.84
CA GLN A 141 2.91 12.98 -8.22
C GLN A 141 2.90 14.51 -8.01
N GLU A 142 3.81 15.23 -8.63
CA GLU A 142 3.92 16.68 -8.40
C GLU A 142 2.89 17.54 -9.15
N ASP A 143 2.13 16.97 -10.06
CA ASP A 143 1.16 17.74 -10.86
C ASP A 143 -0.23 17.74 -10.21
N GLY A 144 -0.42 18.54 -9.16
CA GLY A 144 -1.76 18.91 -8.71
C GLY A 144 -2.07 18.93 -7.23
N THR A 145 -1.18 18.55 -6.34
CA THR A 145 -1.41 18.63 -4.90
C THR A 145 -0.56 19.72 -4.28
N GLY A 146 -1.22 20.82 -3.95
CA GLY A 146 -0.62 21.92 -3.20
C GLY A 146 -0.16 21.52 -1.78
N PRO A 147 0.35 22.46 -1.00
CA PRO A 147 1.06 22.24 0.27
C PRO A 147 0.29 21.45 1.34
N ALA A 148 -1.00 21.20 1.15
CA ALA A 148 -1.83 20.40 2.06
C ALA A 148 -1.44 18.91 2.12
N ALA A 149 -0.79 18.37 1.10
CA ALA A 149 -0.34 16.97 1.08
C ALA A 149 0.90 16.73 1.96
N ALA A 150 1.75 17.74 2.11
CA ALA A 150 2.94 17.69 2.99
C ALA A 150 2.57 17.62 4.47
N THR A 151 1.51 18.30 4.88
CA THR A 151 1.04 18.33 6.28
C THR A 151 0.42 17.00 6.72
N ALA A 152 -0.23 16.27 5.81
CA ALA A 152 -0.74 14.93 6.11
C ALA A 152 0.38 13.89 6.29
N HIS A 153 1.54 14.13 5.70
CA HIS A 153 2.71 13.26 5.81
C HIS A 153 3.37 13.31 7.18
N GLU A 154 3.49 14.50 7.77
CA GLU A 154 4.04 14.67 9.12
C GLU A 154 3.12 14.06 10.20
N GLY A 155 1.81 14.12 10.02
CA GLY A 155 0.85 13.53 10.95
C GLY A 155 0.91 12.00 11.02
N LEU A 156 1.14 11.32 9.91
CA LEU A 156 1.21 9.85 9.85
C LEU A 156 2.52 9.31 10.42
N ALA A 157 3.64 9.93 10.11
CA ALA A 157 4.94 9.55 10.67
C ALA A 157 4.97 9.76 12.20
N CYS A 158 4.30 10.80 12.69
CA CYS A 158 4.17 11.08 14.12
C CYS A 158 3.27 10.06 14.83
N GLN A 159 2.19 9.60 14.21
CA GLN A 159 1.28 8.61 14.79
C GLN A 159 1.91 7.21 14.89
N VAL A 160 2.68 6.80 13.89
CA VAL A 160 3.41 5.52 13.93
C VAL A 160 4.51 5.55 14.97
N SER A 161 5.24 6.66 15.10
CA SER A 161 6.27 6.83 16.14
C SER A 161 5.71 6.83 17.55
N ASN A 162 4.54 7.41 17.76
CA ASN A 162 3.87 7.45 19.07
C ASN A 162 3.27 6.08 19.45
N PHE A 163 2.77 5.33 18.49
CA PHE A 163 2.28 3.97 18.72
C PHE A 163 3.41 3.02 19.14
N LEU A 164 4.55 3.08 18.48
CA LEU A 164 5.72 2.26 18.82
C LEU A 164 6.36 2.67 20.15
N ARG A 165 6.27 3.95 20.54
CA ARG A 165 6.79 4.43 21.82
C ARG A 165 5.90 4.02 23.00
N GLY A 166 4.58 3.96 22.82
CA GLY A 166 3.64 3.49 23.85
C GLY A 166 3.79 2.00 24.19
N GLN A 167 4.17 1.18 23.22
CA GLN A 167 4.40 -0.25 23.46
C GLN A 167 5.73 -0.56 24.18
N ALA A 168 6.72 0.34 24.10
CA ALA A 168 7.99 0.15 24.78
C ALA A 168 7.95 0.48 26.28
N GLU A 169 6.98 1.26 26.74
CA GLU A 169 6.83 1.64 28.15
C GLU A 169 6.00 0.64 28.98
N GLU A 170 5.19 -0.20 28.37
CA GLU A 170 4.41 -1.22 29.09
C GLU A 170 5.19 -2.51 29.39
N GLY A 171 6.43 -2.62 28.96
CA GLY A 171 7.29 -3.82 29.14
C GLY A 171 8.22 -3.80 30.34
N THR A 172 8.19 -2.77 31.19
CA THR A 172 9.04 -2.65 32.38
C THR A 172 8.22 -2.42 33.64
N ALA A 173 7.58 -3.47 34.10
CA ALA A 173 7.07 -3.57 35.45
C ALA A 173 7.29 -4.99 35.98
#